data_75eb6a53a64bd66ea8220c35b1ee99b1
#
_entry.id   75eb6a53a64bd66ea8220c35b1ee99b1
#
_cell.length_a   1.000
_cell.length_b   1.000
_cell.length_c   1.000
_cell.angle_alpha   90.00
_cell.angle_beta   90.00
_cell.angle_gamma   90.00
#
_symmetry.space_group_name_H-M   'P 1'
#
loop_
_entity.id
_entity.type
_entity.pdbx_description
1 polymer ?
#
loop_
_entity_poly.entity_id
_entity_poly.type
_entity_poly.pdbx_seq_one_letter_code
_entity_poly.pdbx_strand_id
1 'polypeptide(L)'
;YAYSYEVCAMPVHMLGPAAPATIALPFFSFCVPAGFPSPAQDHMEGSISLDELMNIRAPHTYLARAAGESMIQVGIFDRDILIIDRGREAEKGEVIIAALNNEPLVKIFDRAGSQVILRSANPKFPPRYLLESEELYVWGVVSYSIRIHGKY
;
A
#
# COMPACT_ATOMS: atom_id res chain seq x y z
N TYR A 1 -18.59 -28.38 -14.32
CA TYR A 1 -18.26 -27.90 -12.96
C TYR A 1 -17.58 -26.55 -13.14
N ALA A 2 -18.34 -25.47 -12.92
CA ALA A 2 -17.80 -24.12 -12.88
C ALA A 2 -17.12 -23.95 -11.52
N TYR A 3 -15.78 -23.93 -11.50
CA TYR A 3 -15.05 -23.40 -10.37
C TYR A 3 -15.26 -21.88 -10.36
N SER A 4 -16.16 -21.41 -9.52
CA SER A 4 -16.20 -20.01 -9.15
C SER A 4 -14.94 -19.71 -8.33
N TYR A 5 -13.91 -19.18 -8.99
CA TYR A 5 -12.79 -18.58 -8.29
C TYR A 5 -13.32 -17.33 -7.59
N GLU A 6 -13.67 -17.45 -6.32
CA GLU A 6 -13.84 -16.28 -5.49
C GLU A 6 -12.53 -15.50 -5.55
N VAL A 7 -12.56 -14.37 -6.24
CA VAL A 7 -11.47 -13.39 -6.16
C VAL A 7 -11.51 -12.87 -4.74
N CYS A 8 -10.69 -13.46 -3.87
CA CYS A 8 -10.53 -12.97 -2.51
C CYS A 8 -9.83 -11.60 -2.60
N ALA A 9 -10.62 -10.59 -2.97
CA ALA A 9 -10.20 -9.21 -2.96
C ALA A 9 -9.99 -8.81 -1.49
N MET A 10 -8.84 -8.20 -1.20
CA MET A 10 -8.61 -7.57 0.08
C MET A 10 -9.52 -6.34 0.14
N PRO A 11 -10.53 -6.29 0.99
CA PRO A 11 -11.40 -5.12 1.07
C PRO A 11 -10.60 -3.90 1.51
N VAL A 12 -10.89 -2.75 0.92
CA VAL A 12 -10.24 -1.48 1.19
C VAL A 12 -11.28 -0.47 1.66
N HIS A 13 -11.02 0.15 2.80
CA HIS A 13 -11.85 1.24 3.31
C HIS A 13 -11.14 2.57 3.07
N MET A 14 -11.71 3.39 2.18
CA MET A 14 -11.20 4.73 1.94
C MET A 14 -11.46 5.63 3.14
N LEU A 15 -10.41 6.27 3.67
CA LEU A 15 -10.48 7.18 4.82
C LEU A 15 -10.61 8.66 4.40
N GLY A 16 -10.44 8.95 3.11
CA GLY A 16 -10.48 10.29 2.56
C GLY A 16 -9.10 10.94 2.38
N PRO A 17 -9.06 12.21 1.96
CA PRO A 17 -7.82 12.95 1.79
C PRO A 17 -7.14 13.21 3.14
N ALA A 18 -5.81 13.20 3.17
CA ALA A 18 -5.02 13.54 4.35
C ALA A 18 -5.07 15.06 4.61
N ALA A 19 -5.32 15.46 5.84
CA ALA A 19 -5.24 16.85 6.25
C ALA A 19 -3.77 17.24 6.54
N PRO A 20 -3.29 18.41 6.08
CA PRO A 20 -1.91 18.82 6.31
C PRO A 20 -1.66 19.20 7.77
N ALA A 21 -0.61 18.64 8.36
CA ALA A 21 -0.04 19.05 9.63
C ALA A 21 1.48 19.18 9.48
N THR A 22 2.10 20.21 10.06
CA THR A 22 3.55 20.46 9.93
C THR A 22 4.25 20.28 11.26
N ILE A 23 4.63 19.06 11.57
CA ILE A 23 5.48 18.76 12.73
C ILE A 23 6.75 18.09 12.24
N ALA A 24 7.90 18.73 12.45
CA ALA A 24 9.20 18.12 12.21
C ALA A 24 9.62 17.29 13.43
N LEU A 25 9.97 16.03 13.18
CA LEU A 25 10.43 15.11 14.22
C LEU A 25 11.94 14.89 14.12
N PRO A 26 12.66 14.69 15.24
CA PRO A 26 14.07 14.36 15.22
C PRO A 26 14.30 13.06 14.44
N PHE A 27 15.27 13.06 13.55
CA PHE A 27 15.67 11.89 12.79
C PHE A 27 17.11 11.52 13.14
N PHE A 28 17.31 10.26 13.50
CA PHE A 28 18.60 9.71 13.87
C PHE A 28 19.18 8.87 12.75
N SER A 29 20.45 9.08 12.41
CA SER A 29 21.12 8.42 11.28
C SER A 29 21.57 6.99 11.55
N PHE A 30 21.53 6.53 12.80
CA PHE A 30 21.96 5.17 13.14
C PHE A 30 20.85 4.14 12.87
N CYS A 31 21.27 2.99 12.37
CA CYS A 31 20.37 1.85 12.23
C CYS A 31 20.23 1.13 13.57
N VAL A 32 19.00 0.94 14.02
CA VAL A 32 18.70 0.14 15.22
C VAL A 32 18.65 -1.34 14.81
N PRO A 33 19.59 -2.19 15.27
CA PRO A 33 19.53 -3.62 15.00
C PRO A 33 18.30 -4.26 15.63
N ALA A 34 17.58 -5.05 14.89
CA ALA A 34 16.39 -5.75 15.40
C ALA A 34 16.71 -6.93 16.34
N GLY A 35 17.99 -7.38 16.40
CA GLY A 35 18.39 -8.56 17.15
C GLY A 35 19.14 -8.28 18.45
N PHE A 36 20.14 -7.40 18.45
CA PHE A 36 20.96 -7.11 19.61
C PHE A 36 21.05 -5.61 19.86
N PRO A 37 21.04 -5.17 21.14
CA PRO A 37 21.27 -3.78 21.47
C PRO A 37 22.70 -3.39 21.07
N SER A 38 22.83 -2.41 20.20
CA SER A 38 24.09 -1.72 19.93
C SER A 38 24.13 -0.44 20.76
N PRO A 39 25.29 -0.03 21.32
CA PRO A 39 25.37 1.26 21.96
C PRO A 39 25.04 2.34 20.95
N ALA A 40 23.92 3.01 21.16
CA ALA A 40 23.47 4.11 20.32
C ALA A 40 24.46 5.27 20.51
N GLN A 41 25.20 5.63 19.45
CA GLN A 41 25.86 6.91 19.39
C GLN A 41 24.80 7.92 18.91
N ASP A 42 24.64 9.01 19.64
CA ASP A 42 23.69 10.10 19.35
C ASP A 42 24.11 10.85 18.07
N HIS A 43 23.85 10.24 16.92
CA HIS A 43 23.97 10.91 15.63
C HIS A 43 22.61 11.33 15.14
N MET A 44 22.19 12.53 15.52
CA MET A 44 21.01 13.16 14.96
C MET A 44 21.35 13.72 13.59
N GLU A 45 20.75 13.19 12.54
CA GLU A 45 20.96 13.60 11.15
C GLU A 45 20.19 14.87 10.79
N GLY A 46 19.18 15.22 11.60
CA GLY A 46 18.36 16.40 11.41
C GLY A 46 16.94 16.18 11.93
N SER A 47 16.01 16.90 11.37
CA SER A 47 14.58 16.69 11.61
C SER A 47 13.88 16.33 10.30
N ILE A 48 12.93 15.43 10.38
CA ILE A 48 12.13 15.00 9.25
C ILE A 48 10.65 15.28 9.52
N SER A 49 9.97 15.83 8.52
CA SER A 49 8.52 15.94 8.52
C SER A 49 7.93 14.71 7.85
N LEU A 50 7.07 14.00 8.56
CA LEU A 50 6.33 12.86 7.96
C LEU A 50 5.40 13.33 6.85
N ASP A 51 4.86 14.54 6.94
CA ASP A 51 4.05 15.16 5.91
C ASP A 51 4.80 15.28 4.58
N GLU A 52 6.06 15.75 4.67
CA GLU A 52 6.93 15.92 3.50
C GLU A 52 7.40 14.58 2.96
N LEU A 53 7.83 13.67 3.84
CA LEU A 53 8.28 12.34 3.45
C LEU A 53 7.20 11.58 2.69
N MET A 54 5.97 11.62 3.18
CA MET A 54 4.85 10.88 2.63
C MET A 54 4.01 11.70 1.63
N ASN A 55 4.40 12.94 1.38
CA ASN A 55 3.70 13.87 0.48
C ASN A 55 2.20 14.02 0.80
N ILE A 56 1.85 14.04 2.09
CA ILE A 56 0.44 14.04 2.51
C ILE A 56 -0.29 15.34 2.24
N ARG A 57 0.43 16.42 1.90
CA ARG A 57 -0.16 17.71 1.53
C ARG A 57 -0.64 17.76 0.09
N ALA A 58 -0.21 16.84 -0.74
CA ALA A 58 -0.64 16.81 -2.12
C ALA A 58 -2.15 16.51 -2.21
N PRO A 59 -2.91 17.25 -3.04
CA PRO A 59 -4.36 17.10 -3.13
C PRO A 59 -4.79 15.74 -3.68
N HIS A 60 -3.86 14.98 -4.24
CA HIS A 60 -4.08 13.63 -4.78
C HIS A 60 -3.62 12.51 -3.82
N THR A 61 -3.20 12.86 -2.60
CA THR A 61 -2.87 11.88 -1.56
C THR A 61 -4.10 11.50 -0.75
N TYR A 62 -4.39 10.21 -0.69
CA TYR A 62 -5.55 9.64 0.00
C TYR A 62 -5.12 8.57 0.99
N LEU A 63 -5.98 8.30 1.94
CA LEU A 63 -5.79 7.23 2.92
C LEU A 63 -6.85 6.15 2.72
N ALA A 64 -6.41 4.89 2.89
CA ALA A 64 -7.29 3.74 2.92
C ALA A 64 -6.87 2.78 4.04
N ARG A 65 -7.75 1.90 4.43
CA ARG A 65 -7.46 0.82 5.37
C ARG A 65 -7.45 -0.51 4.63
N ALA A 66 -6.35 -1.23 4.76
CA ALA A 66 -6.24 -2.57 4.22
C ALA A 66 -7.02 -3.58 5.08
N ALA A 67 -7.55 -4.61 4.44
CA ALA A 67 -8.15 -5.73 5.16
C ALA A 67 -7.79 -7.06 4.49
N GLY A 68 -7.50 -8.07 5.28
CA GLY A 68 -7.14 -9.41 4.82
C GLY A 68 -5.63 -9.63 4.68
N GLU A 69 -5.27 -10.74 4.06
CA GLU A 69 -3.90 -11.28 4.07
C GLU A 69 -3.25 -11.40 2.68
N SER A 70 -3.90 -10.90 1.63
CA SER A 70 -3.43 -11.15 0.26
C SER A 70 -2.10 -10.47 -0.09
N MET A 71 -1.62 -9.53 0.73
CA MET A 71 -0.44 -8.69 0.48
C MET A 71 0.65 -8.81 1.56
N ILE A 72 0.62 -9.85 2.37
CA ILE A 72 1.53 -10.00 3.53
C ILE A 72 3.01 -10.08 3.15
N GLN A 73 3.35 -10.65 1.99
CA GLN A 73 4.74 -10.79 1.55
C GLN A 73 5.38 -9.47 1.10
N VAL A 74 4.58 -8.45 0.81
CA VAL A 74 5.08 -7.08 0.58
C VAL A 74 4.92 -6.18 1.81
N GLY A 75 4.63 -6.78 2.96
CA GLY A 75 4.59 -6.08 4.23
C GLY A 75 3.28 -5.33 4.51
N ILE A 76 2.22 -5.55 3.75
CA ILE A 76 0.89 -5.00 4.01
C ILE A 76 0.03 -6.05 4.68
N PHE A 77 -0.46 -5.73 5.87
CA PHE A 77 -1.23 -6.64 6.70
C PHE A 77 -2.63 -6.08 6.97
N ASP A 78 -3.47 -6.93 7.53
CA ASP A 78 -4.81 -6.54 7.94
C ASP A 78 -4.77 -5.31 8.86
N ARG A 79 -5.66 -4.35 8.60
CA ARG A 79 -5.83 -3.09 9.32
C ARG A 79 -4.73 -2.03 9.11
N ASP A 80 -3.70 -2.28 8.31
CA ASP A 80 -2.72 -1.26 7.95
C ASP A 80 -3.40 -0.05 7.28
N ILE A 81 -2.89 1.14 7.53
CA ILE A 81 -3.29 2.35 6.83
C ILE A 81 -2.39 2.51 5.61
N LEU A 82 -2.98 2.65 4.45
CA LEU A 82 -2.29 2.83 3.18
C LEU A 82 -2.33 4.30 2.77
N ILE A 83 -1.17 4.82 2.38
CA ILE A 83 -1.05 6.15 1.78
C ILE A 83 -0.98 5.97 0.27
N ILE A 84 -1.89 6.60 -0.44
CA ILE A 84 -2.19 6.38 -1.85
C ILE A 84 -1.94 7.65 -2.63
N ASP A 85 -1.14 7.57 -3.67
CA ASP A 85 -0.97 8.62 -4.67
C ASP A 85 -1.91 8.35 -5.86
N ARG A 86 -2.83 9.27 -6.08
CA ARG A 86 -3.77 9.26 -7.21
C ARG A 86 -3.32 10.12 -8.39
N GLY A 87 -2.21 10.82 -8.23
CA GLY A 87 -1.69 11.78 -9.21
C GLY A 87 -0.83 11.16 -10.31
N ARG A 88 -0.55 9.88 -10.24
CA ARG A 88 0.29 9.20 -11.23
C ARG A 88 -0.27 7.85 -11.68
N GLU A 89 0.18 7.41 -12.83
CA GLU A 89 -0.14 6.09 -13.35
C GLU A 89 0.66 4.99 -12.63
N ALA A 90 0.07 3.81 -12.56
CA ALA A 90 0.71 2.65 -11.97
C ALA A 90 1.70 2.00 -12.94
N GLU A 91 2.86 1.66 -12.44
CA GLU A 91 3.87 0.91 -13.15
C GLU A 91 3.87 -0.58 -12.74
N LYS A 92 4.46 -1.41 -13.60
CA LYS A 92 4.60 -2.83 -13.34
C LYS A 92 5.36 -3.10 -12.03
N GLY A 93 4.80 -3.93 -11.18
CA GLY A 93 5.37 -4.31 -9.88
C GLY A 93 4.91 -3.45 -8.71
N GLU A 94 4.19 -2.38 -8.96
CA GLU A 94 3.67 -1.51 -7.91
C GLU A 94 2.39 -2.05 -7.27
N VAL A 95 2.23 -1.73 -6.00
CA VAL A 95 0.98 -2.01 -5.28
C VAL A 95 -0.04 -0.93 -5.62
N ILE A 96 -1.20 -1.36 -6.09
CA ILE A 96 -2.30 -0.46 -6.45
C ILE A 96 -3.54 -0.71 -5.61
N ILE A 97 -4.32 0.34 -5.47
CA ILE A 97 -5.74 0.22 -5.11
C ILE A 97 -6.54 0.42 -6.39
N ALA A 98 -7.42 -0.52 -6.66
CA ALA A 98 -8.24 -0.51 -7.85
C ALA A 98 -9.65 -1.03 -7.55
N ALA A 99 -10.56 -0.77 -8.47
CA ALA A 99 -11.86 -1.44 -8.51
C ALA A 99 -11.89 -2.35 -9.75
N LEU A 100 -12.16 -3.62 -9.53
CA LEU A 100 -12.42 -4.59 -10.58
C LEU A 100 -13.92 -4.90 -10.58
N ASN A 101 -14.61 -4.58 -11.67
CA ASN A 101 -16.07 -4.69 -11.75
C ASN A 101 -16.79 -4.03 -10.54
N ASN A 102 -16.32 -2.84 -10.14
CA ASN A 102 -16.76 -2.06 -8.97
C ASN A 102 -16.41 -2.64 -7.58
N GLU A 103 -15.66 -3.72 -7.51
CA GLU A 103 -15.18 -4.28 -6.24
C GLU A 103 -13.79 -3.74 -5.91
N PRO A 104 -13.61 -3.05 -4.77
CA PRO A 104 -12.31 -2.50 -4.38
C PRO A 104 -11.33 -3.61 -3.97
N LEU A 105 -10.08 -3.48 -4.39
CA LEU A 105 -9.01 -4.43 -4.09
C LEU A 105 -7.65 -3.75 -3.97
N VAL A 106 -6.72 -4.42 -3.26
CA VAL A 106 -5.29 -4.11 -3.24
C VAL A 106 -4.55 -5.26 -3.90
N LYS A 107 -3.77 -4.97 -4.93
CA LYS A 107 -2.98 -5.97 -5.67
C LYS A 107 -1.68 -5.35 -6.18
N ILE A 108 -0.74 -6.21 -6.56
CA ILE A 108 0.41 -5.80 -7.37
C ILE A 108 -0.06 -5.74 -8.82
N PHE A 109 0.17 -4.58 -9.43
CA PHE A 109 -0.08 -4.38 -10.84
C PHE A 109 1.01 -5.03 -11.68
N ASP A 110 0.62 -5.90 -12.60
CA ASP A 110 1.53 -6.52 -13.55
C ASP A 110 0.96 -6.46 -14.95
N ARG A 111 1.83 -6.53 -15.94
CA ARG A 111 1.44 -6.45 -17.34
C ARG A 111 2.36 -7.32 -18.19
N ALA A 112 1.76 -8.15 -19.05
CA ALA A 112 2.45 -8.92 -20.07
C ALA A 112 1.87 -8.53 -21.44
N GLY A 113 2.58 -7.66 -22.16
CA GLY A 113 2.04 -7.04 -23.38
C GLY A 113 0.78 -6.21 -23.10
N SER A 114 -0.32 -6.54 -23.73
CA SER A 114 -1.63 -5.92 -23.50
C SER A 114 -2.40 -6.53 -22.32
N GLN A 115 -1.97 -7.71 -21.84
CA GLN A 115 -2.64 -8.43 -20.77
C GLN A 115 -2.31 -7.82 -19.42
N VAL A 116 -3.32 -7.34 -18.70
CA VAL A 116 -3.18 -6.91 -17.31
C VAL A 116 -3.33 -8.11 -16.38
N ILE A 117 -2.47 -8.17 -15.38
CA ILE A 117 -2.43 -9.22 -14.37
C ILE A 117 -2.42 -8.57 -13.00
N LEU A 118 -3.34 -8.97 -12.14
CA LEU A 118 -3.38 -8.54 -10.74
C LEU A 118 -2.81 -9.66 -9.87
N ARG A 119 -1.70 -9.38 -9.19
CA ARG A 119 -1.03 -10.38 -8.35
C ARG A 119 -1.24 -10.10 -6.88
N SER A 120 -1.43 -11.15 -6.13
CA SER A 120 -1.35 -11.10 -4.66
C SER A 120 0.10 -11.35 -4.22
N ALA A 121 0.47 -10.78 -3.10
CA ALA A 121 1.74 -11.07 -2.41
C ALA A 121 1.50 -12.09 -1.28
N ASN A 122 0.87 -13.19 -1.62
CA ASN A 122 0.59 -14.32 -0.76
C ASN A 122 0.32 -15.55 -1.64
N PRO A 123 1.08 -16.65 -1.49
CA PRO A 123 0.95 -17.85 -2.32
C PRO A 123 -0.43 -18.52 -2.29
N LYS A 124 -1.23 -18.25 -1.25
CA LYS A 124 -2.61 -18.75 -1.14
C LYS A 124 -3.55 -18.16 -2.18
N PHE A 125 -3.17 -17.05 -2.80
CA PHE A 125 -4.01 -16.32 -3.76
C PHE A 125 -3.34 -16.33 -5.14
N PRO A 126 -3.89 -17.03 -6.13
CA PRO A 126 -3.33 -17.08 -7.47
C PRO A 126 -3.43 -15.74 -8.20
N PRO A 127 -2.57 -15.49 -9.20
CA PRO A 127 -2.68 -14.32 -10.07
C PRO A 127 -4.03 -14.27 -10.79
N ARG A 128 -4.58 -13.07 -10.93
CA ARG A 128 -5.81 -12.80 -11.66
C ARG A 128 -5.49 -12.15 -13.01
N TYR A 129 -5.79 -12.83 -14.09
CA TYR A 129 -5.67 -12.29 -15.44
C TYR A 129 -6.98 -11.58 -15.79
N LEU A 130 -6.90 -10.33 -16.21
CA LEU A 130 -8.07 -9.56 -16.63
C LEU A 130 -8.63 -10.13 -17.93
N LEU A 131 -9.95 -10.30 -17.98
CA LEU A 131 -10.67 -10.63 -19.19
C LEU A 131 -11.03 -9.34 -19.96
N GLU A 132 -11.21 -9.44 -21.27
CA GLU A 132 -11.58 -8.29 -22.11
C GLU A 132 -12.92 -7.64 -21.72
N SER A 133 -13.81 -8.42 -21.10
CA SER A 133 -15.12 -7.95 -20.63
C SER A 133 -15.11 -7.34 -19.24
N GLU A 134 -13.97 -7.34 -18.57
CA GLU A 134 -13.83 -6.82 -17.20
C GLU A 134 -13.33 -5.39 -17.20
N GLU A 135 -13.88 -4.59 -16.29
CA GLU A 135 -13.51 -3.20 -16.12
C GLU A 135 -12.59 -3.05 -14.88
N LEU A 136 -11.36 -2.64 -15.13
CA LEU A 136 -10.42 -2.26 -14.08
C LEU A 136 -10.27 -0.74 -14.03
N TYR A 137 -10.58 -0.19 -12.88
CA TYR A 137 -10.33 1.21 -12.60
C TYR A 137 -9.28 1.35 -11.49
N VAL A 138 -8.07 1.81 -11.85
CA VAL A 138 -6.99 2.05 -10.87
C VAL A 138 -7.26 3.37 -10.16
N TRP A 139 -7.44 3.32 -8.84
CA TRP A 139 -7.67 4.51 -8.03
C TRP A 139 -6.38 5.23 -7.67
N GLY A 140 -5.31 4.48 -7.52
CA GLY A 140 -3.99 5.05 -7.24
C GLY A 140 -2.98 4.00 -6.82
N VAL A 141 -1.76 4.47 -6.60
CA VAL A 141 -0.61 3.65 -6.22
C VAL A 141 -0.35 3.78 -4.72
N VAL A 142 -0.12 2.67 -4.06
CA VAL A 142 0.23 2.66 -2.64
C VAL A 142 1.70 3.05 -2.50
N SER A 143 1.94 4.21 -1.88
CA SER A 143 3.30 4.73 -1.65
C SER A 143 3.88 4.27 -0.32
N TYR A 144 3.05 4.20 0.73
CA TYR A 144 3.45 3.82 2.08
C TYR A 144 2.35 3.03 2.76
N SER A 145 2.75 2.22 3.74
CA SER A 145 1.83 1.61 4.70
C SER A 145 2.24 1.94 6.12
N ILE A 146 1.26 2.17 6.99
CA ILE A 146 1.46 2.47 8.41
C ILE A 146 0.81 1.37 9.22
N ARG A 147 1.58 0.76 10.11
CA ARG A 147 1.11 -0.24 11.06
C ARG A 147 1.20 0.27 12.47
N ILE A 148 0.13 0.09 13.21
CA ILE A 148 0.08 0.41 14.64
C ILE A 148 0.54 -0.81 15.41
N HIS A 149 1.66 -0.70 16.13
CA HIS A 149 2.20 -1.77 16.99
C HIS A 149 1.87 -1.55 18.47
N GLY A 150 1.56 -0.33 18.86
CA GLY A 150 1.19 0.01 20.24
C GLY A 150 -0.24 -0.41 20.59
N LYS A 151 -0.49 -0.56 21.90
CA LYS A 151 -1.85 -0.67 22.44
C LYS A 151 -2.36 0.75 22.70
N TYR A 152 -3.39 1.17 21.98
CA TYR A 152 -4.11 2.42 22.18
C TYR A 152 -5.54 2.12 22.61
#